data_fb61297fd78f6644262a04509eb9aacf
#
_entry.id   fb61297fd78f6644262a04509eb9aacf
#
_cell.length_a   1.000
_cell.length_b   1.000
_cell.length_c   1.000
_cell.angle_alpha   90.00
_cell.angle_beta   90.00
_cell.angle_gamma   90.00
#
_symmetry.space_group_name_H-M   'P 1'
#
loop_
_entity.id
_entity.type
_entity.pdbx_description
1 polymer ?
#
loop_
_entity_poly.entity_id
_entity_poly.type
_entity_poly.pdbx_seq_one_letter_code
_entity_poly.pdbx_strand_id
1 'polypeptide(L)'
;MPYVKVGKENAADIELYYEDHGSGDDTVVLIHGYPLSGASWEKQLSALLAAGHRVITYDRRGFGKSSQPSTGYNYDTFAEDLRHLVTKLKLQSFSLVGFSMGGGEVARYIGKYSSKNVAKAVIISGVPPYLLKTADNPEGVDGTVFQGIQKAVTAERYAFFADFFKNFYNTDQYLGKRISEQALQASFNVAAGSSAVASLACVPAWHEDFRKDVAAINIPTLVIHGSADRILPIDASGRRTAKLIQGAQLSVVEGGPHAIIWTHADEVNAQLTEFLGKGAVRQAGSHHSD
;
A
#
# COMPACT_ATOMS: atom_id res chain seq x y z
N MET A 1 -6.27 21.84 7.45
CA MET A 1 -6.82 21.18 6.26
C MET A 1 -6.07 19.90 6.02
N PRO A 2 -6.73 18.76 5.64
CA PRO A 2 -6.12 17.44 5.56
C PRO A 2 -5.32 17.24 4.26
N TYR A 3 -4.53 18.23 3.88
CA TYR A 3 -3.70 18.20 2.68
C TYR A 3 -2.25 18.58 2.98
N VAL A 4 -1.33 17.90 2.32
CA VAL A 4 0.08 18.23 2.32
C VAL A 4 0.53 18.58 0.91
N LYS A 5 1.19 19.74 0.75
CA LYS A 5 1.81 20.14 -0.51
C LYS A 5 3.09 19.34 -0.71
N VAL A 6 3.23 18.71 -1.87
CA VAL A 6 4.38 17.89 -2.25
C VAL A 6 5.12 18.41 -3.48
N GLY A 7 4.59 19.39 -4.17
CA GLY A 7 5.21 19.96 -5.35
C GLY A 7 4.30 20.93 -6.10
N LYS A 8 4.66 21.20 -7.35
CA LYS A 8 3.88 22.02 -8.27
C LYS A 8 3.89 21.43 -9.68
N GLU A 9 2.82 21.63 -10.39
CA GLU A 9 2.76 21.46 -11.83
C GLU A 9 2.24 22.79 -12.43
N ASN A 10 3.09 23.46 -13.22
CA ASN A 10 2.86 24.83 -13.64
C ASN A 10 2.54 25.77 -12.44
N ALA A 11 1.40 26.42 -12.41
CA ALA A 11 0.98 27.29 -11.32
C ALA A 11 0.22 26.56 -10.20
N ALA A 12 -0.19 25.30 -10.43
CA ALA A 12 -1.00 24.55 -9.48
C ALA A 12 -0.14 23.79 -8.47
N ASP A 13 -0.54 23.82 -7.21
CA ASP A 13 0.08 23.00 -6.18
C ASP A 13 -0.34 21.52 -6.36
N ILE A 14 0.62 20.61 -6.16
CA ILE A 14 0.34 19.19 -6.03
C ILE A 14 0.19 18.89 -4.56
N GLU A 15 -1.00 18.41 -4.17
CA GLU A 15 -1.35 18.15 -2.78
C GLU A 15 -1.85 16.72 -2.60
N LEU A 16 -1.40 16.08 -1.52
CA LEU A 16 -1.92 14.79 -1.09
C LEU A 16 -2.97 14.99 0.00
N TYR A 17 -4.10 14.32 -0.17
CA TYR A 17 -5.10 14.17 0.88
C TYR A 17 -4.63 13.11 1.89
N TYR A 18 -4.77 13.38 3.17
CA TYR A 18 -4.48 12.42 4.22
C TYR A 18 -5.52 12.50 5.34
N GLU A 19 -5.63 11.42 6.09
CA GLU A 19 -6.43 11.34 7.32
C GLU A 19 -5.52 10.95 8.48
N ASP A 20 -5.78 11.53 9.64
CA ASP A 20 -4.99 11.35 10.86
C ASP A 20 -5.94 11.05 12.01
N HIS A 21 -5.98 9.79 12.41
CA HIS A 21 -6.94 9.26 13.37
C HIS A 21 -6.26 8.73 14.63
N GLY A 22 -6.94 8.88 15.77
CA GLY A 22 -6.43 8.40 17.06
C GLY A 22 -5.39 9.32 17.66
N SER A 23 -4.87 8.94 18.83
CA SER A 23 -3.95 9.77 19.62
C SER A 23 -2.84 8.98 20.30
N GLY A 24 -2.63 7.73 19.90
CA GLY A 24 -1.55 6.89 20.43
C GLY A 24 -0.16 7.41 20.05
N ASP A 25 0.83 7.08 20.88
CA ASP A 25 2.22 7.43 20.59
C ASP A 25 2.81 6.57 19.45
N ASP A 26 2.29 5.34 19.28
CA ASP A 26 2.66 4.46 18.18
C ASP A 26 1.85 4.80 16.93
N THR A 27 2.51 5.43 15.98
CA THR A 27 1.90 5.85 14.73
C THR A 27 2.09 4.79 13.65
N VAL A 28 1.00 4.47 12.93
CA VAL A 28 1.00 3.57 11.78
C VAL A 28 0.57 4.35 10.54
N VAL A 29 1.39 4.31 9.50
CA VAL A 29 1.09 4.92 8.20
C VAL A 29 0.71 3.82 7.22
N LEU A 30 -0.50 3.89 6.67
CA LEU A 30 -1.06 2.92 5.73
C LEU A 30 -0.96 3.44 4.29
N ILE A 31 -0.32 2.67 3.42
CA ILE A 31 -0.03 3.04 2.03
C ILE A 31 -0.82 2.14 1.08
N HIS A 32 -1.81 2.71 0.41
CA HIS A 32 -2.75 1.95 -0.43
C HIS A 32 -2.13 1.43 -1.73
N GLY A 33 -2.83 0.46 -2.34
CA GLY A 33 -2.51 -0.13 -3.63
C GLY A 33 -3.27 0.49 -4.80
N TYR A 34 -2.89 0.08 -6.00
CA TYR A 34 -3.51 0.45 -7.26
C TYR A 34 -4.81 -0.36 -7.49
N PRO A 35 -5.84 0.21 -8.02
CA PRO A 35 -6.11 1.62 -8.36
C PRO A 35 -7.03 2.30 -7.33
N LEU A 36 -6.81 2.03 -6.07
CA LEU A 36 -7.67 2.45 -4.97
C LEU A 36 -7.17 3.74 -4.29
N SER A 37 -7.52 3.93 -3.03
CA SER A 37 -7.19 5.09 -2.21
C SER A 37 -7.02 4.68 -0.75
N GLY A 38 -6.71 5.64 0.13
CA GLY A 38 -6.64 5.42 1.57
C GLY A 38 -7.93 4.81 2.17
N ALA A 39 -9.08 5.04 1.54
CA ALA A 39 -10.36 4.45 1.95
C ALA A 39 -10.39 2.92 1.88
N SER A 40 -9.51 2.30 1.10
CA SER A 40 -9.40 0.82 1.02
C SER A 40 -8.94 0.17 2.32
N TRP A 41 -8.40 0.94 3.25
CA TRP A 41 -7.93 0.48 4.56
C TRP A 41 -9.01 0.45 5.65
N GLU A 42 -10.29 0.61 5.32
CA GLU A 42 -11.34 0.78 6.34
C GLU A 42 -11.38 -0.34 7.39
N LYS A 43 -11.13 -1.58 6.99
CA LYS A 43 -11.13 -2.72 7.92
C LYS A 43 -9.90 -2.77 8.83
N GLN A 44 -8.74 -2.32 8.34
CA GLN A 44 -7.52 -2.21 9.11
C GLN A 44 -7.53 -0.99 10.02
N LEU A 45 -8.07 0.12 9.53
CA LEU A 45 -8.18 1.36 10.31
C LEU A 45 -8.95 1.12 11.62
N SER A 46 -10.11 0.49 11.55
CA SER A 46 -10.92 0.17 12.74
C SER A 46 -10.17 -0.72 13.73
N ALA A 47 -9.49 -1.75 13.25
CA ALA A 47 -8.74 -2.68 14.10
C ALA A 47 -7.55 -2.02 14.77
N LEU A 48 -6.79 -1.19 14.04
CA LEU A 48 -5.63 -0.49 14.57
C LEU A 48 -6.02 0.60 15.58
N LEU A 49 -7.11 1.32 15.34
CA LEU A 49 -7.66 2.28 16.31
C LEU A 49 -8.11 1.58 17.58
N ALA A 50 -8.79 0.43 17.47
CA ALA A 50 -9.18 -0.37 18.62
C ALA A 50 -7.99 -0.90 19.42
N ALA A 51 -6.84 -1.14 18.75
CA ALA A 51 -5.58 -1.52 19.38
C ALA A 51 -4.82 -0.33 20.01
N GLY A 52 -5.31 0.90 19.88
CA GLY A 52 -4.75 2.11 20.49
C GLY A 52 -3.71 2.84 19.66
N HIS A 53 -3.57 2.53 18.38
CA HIS A 53 -2.65 3.23 17.49
C HIS A 53 -3.20 4.59 17.01
N ARG A 54 -2.31 5.53 16.76
CA ARG A 54 -2.56 6.65 15.84
C ARG A 54 -2.37 6.12 14.43
N VAL A 55 -3.34 6.34 13.54
CA VAL A 55 -3.35 5.78 12.19
C VAL A 55 -3.46 6.91 11.17
N ILE A 56 -2.53 6.92 10.23
CA ILE A 56 -2.50 7.87 9.12
C ILE A 56 -2.72 7.10 7.83
N THR A 57 -3.68 7.54 7.03
CA THR A 57 -3.89 7.12 5.66
C THR A 57 -3.68 8.30 4.73
N TYR A 58 -3.28 8.05 3.50
CA TYR A 58 -3.22 9.10 2.48
C TYR A 58 -3.53 8.53 1.10
N ASP A 59 -3.95 9.42 0.23
CA ASP A 59 -4.18 9.09 -1.18
C ASP A 59 -2.92 9.46 -1.98
N ARG A 60 -2.37 8.48 -2.71
CA ARG A 60 -1.24 8.72 -3.61
C ARG A 60 -1.63 9.73 -4.68
N ARG A 61 -0.68 10.56 -5.16
CA ARG A 61 -0.93 11.43 -6.32
C ARG A 61 -1.61 10.65 -7.45
N GLY A 62 -2.60 11.26 -8.06
CA GLY A 62 -3.40 10.65 -9.11
C GLY A 62 -4.59 9.83 -8.64
N PHE A 63 -4.76 9.62 -7.34
CA PHE A 63 -5.79 8.77 -6.75
C PHE A 63 -6.60 9.48 -5.66
N GLY A 64 -7.81 8.99 -5.42
CA GLY A 64 -8.69 9.48 -4.37
C GLY A 64 -8.93 10.96 -4.44
N LYS A 65 -8.69 11.65 -3.33
CA LYS A 65 -8.88 13.10 -3.17
C LYS A 65 -7.59 13.92 -3.39
N SER A 66 -6.48 13.26 -3.73
CA SER A 66 -5.22 13.93 -4.03
C SER A 66 -5.22 14.57 -5.40
N SER A 67 -4.31 15.52 -5.64
CA SER A 67 -4.08 16.12 -6.95
C SER A 67 -3.77 15.04 -8.00
N GLN A 68 -4.18 15.32 -9.24
CA GLN A 68 -3.98 14.45 -10.39
C GLN A 68 -3.00 15.07 -11.40
N PRO A 69 -1.71 15.22 -11.06
CA PRO A 69 -0.72 15.79 -11.97
C PRO A 69 -0.46 14.88 -13.16
N SER A 70 0.16 15.44 -14.20
CA SER A 70 0.52 14.68 -15.41
C SER A 70 1.83 13.90 -15.28
N THR A 71 2.59 14.08 -14.19
CA THR A 71 3.94 13.50 -13.99
C THR A 71 4.14 12.99 -12.57
N GLY A 72 5.29 12.34 -12.35
CA GLY A 72 5.72 11.91 -11.02
C GLY A 72 5.22 10.51 -10.62
N TYR A 73 4.83 9.69 -11.57
CA TYR A 73 4.36 8.33 -11.31
C TYR A 73 5.52 7.33 -11.34
N ASN A 74 6.42 7.49 -10.38
CA ASN A 74 7.56 6.60 -10.13
C ASN A 74 7.82 6.53 -8.62
N TYR A 75 8.53 5.51 -8.18
CA TYR A 75 8.70 5.27 -6.75
C TYR A 75 9.61 6.26 -6.04
N ASP A 76 10.56 6.89 -6.73
CA ASP A 76 11.34 7.97 -6.12
C ASP A 76 10.45 9.14 -5.74
N THR A 77 9.52 9.51 -6.60
CA THR A 77 8.54 10.56 -6.33
C THR A 77 7.54 10.13 -5.25
N PHE A 78 7.03 8.90 -5.29
CA PHE A 78 6.11 8.42 -4.25
C PHE A 78 6.76 8.40 -2.87
N ALA A 79 8.02 7.97 -2.78
CA ALA A 79 8.75 8.00 -1.53
C ALA A 79 9.02 9.44 -1.04
N GLU A 80 9.29 10.37 -1.94
CA GLU A 80 9.44 11.79 -1.61
C GLU A 80 8.12 12.40 -1.14
N ASP A 81 7.00 12.08 -1.78
CA ASP A 81 5.67 12.49 -1.35
C ASP A 81 5.37 12.01 0.08
N LEU A 82 5.67 10.75 0.39
CA LEU A 82 5.53 10.18 1.72
C LEU A 82 6.43 10.92 2.73
N ARG A 83 7.64 11.26 2.35
CA ARG A 83 8.55 12.05 3.20
C ARG A 83 7.99 13.43 3.52
N HIS A 84 7.37 14.11 2.56
CA HIS A 84 6.67 15.37 2.81
C HIS A 84 5.57 15.22 3.87
N LEU A 85 4.78 14.15 3.77
CA LEU A 85 3.71 13.85 4.74
C LEU A 85 4.27 13.61 6.15
N VAL A 86 5.27 12.73 6.26
CA VAL A 86 5.95 12.40 7.52
C VAL A 86 6.55 13.65 8.18
N THR A 87 7.17 14.51 7.39
CA THR A 87 7.78 15.77 7.86
C THR A 87 6.71 16.75 8.32
N LYS A 88 5.64 16.95 7.55
CA LYS A 88 4.52 17.83 7.92
C LYS A 88 3.90 17.42 9.26
N LEU A 89 3.70 16.14 9.44
CA LEU A 89 3.10 15.58 10.66
C LEU A 89 4.12 15.43 11.81
N LYS A 90 5.39 15.78 11.57
CA LYS A 90 6.49 15.72 12.55
C LYS A 90 6.61 14.34 13.20
N LEU A 91 6.45 13.28 12.42
CA LEU A 91 6.56 11.93 12.93
C LEU A 91 8.02 11.59 13.25
N GLN A 92 8.28 11.22 14.50
CA GLN A 92 9.62 10.86 14.97
C GLN A 92 9.84 9.35 15.00
N SER A 93 8.77 8.61 15.24
CA SER A 93 8.75 7.14 15.19
C SER A 93 7.41 6.70 14.63
N PHE A 94 7.45 5.86 13.59
CA PHE A 94 6.24 5.37 12.94
C PHE A 94 6.52 4.03 12.26
N SER A 95 5.48 3.23 12.10
CA SER A 95 5.52 2.00 11.31
C SER A 95 4.91 2.25 9.94
N LEU A 96 5.48 1.64 8.91
CA LEU A 96 4.96 1.68 7.54
C LEU A 96 4.28 0.36 7.20
N VAL A 97 3.06 0.43 6.70
CA VAL A 97 2.30 -0.71 6.21
C VAL A 97 1.88 -0.43 4.77
N GLY A 98 2.40 -1.19 3.83
CA GLY A 98 2.11 -1.02 2.40
C GLY A 98 1.37 -2.22 1.81
N PHE A 99 0.31 -1.95 1.07
CA PHE A 99 -0.45 -2.95 0.33
C PHE A 99 -0.13 -2.84 -1.17
N SER A 100 0.20 -3.97 -1.80
CA SER A 100 0.41 -4.05 -3.25
C SER A 100 1.45 -3.06 -3.74
N MET A 101 1.08 -2.10 -4.58
CA MET A 101 1.92 -0.98 -4.99
C MET A 101 2.51 -0.21 -3.80
N GLY A 102 1.75 -0.10 -2.70
CA GLY A 102 2.20 0.53 -1.46
C GLY A 102 3.38 -0.18 -0.79
N GLY A 103 3.55 -1.48 -1.02
CA GLY A 103 4.72 -2.23 -0.57
C GLY A 103 6.02 -1.76 -1.21
N GLY A 104 5.96 -1.33 -2.46
CA GLY A 104 7.09 -0.70 -3.14
C GLY A 104 7.46 0.65 -2.54
N GLU A 105 6.47 1.42 -2.08
CA GLU A 105 6.74 2.68 -1.37
C GLU A 105 7.43 2.45 -0.03
N VAL A 106 7.02 1.42 0.72
CA VAL A 106 7.71 1.03 1.97
C VAL A 106 9.18 0.73 1.68
N ALA A 107 9.46 -0.10 0.68
CA ALA A 107 10.82 -0.47 0.32
C ALA A 107 11.64 0.75 -0.16
N ARG A 108 11.13 1.52 -1.10
CA ARG A 108 11.82 2.68 -1.66
C ARG A 108 12.04 3.79 -0.65
N TYR A 109 11.08 4.03 0.24
CA TYR A 109 11.23 5.01 1.32
C TYR A 109 12.42 4.66 2.22
N ILE A 110 12.49 3.41 2.68
CA ILE A 110 13.59 2.95 3.54
C ILE A 110 14.91 2.92 2.77
N GLY A 111 14.90 2.44 1.53
CA GLY A 111 16.10 2.42 0.68
C GLY A 111 16.68 3.80 0.39
N LYS A 112 15.82 4.81 0.23
CA LYS A 112 16.23 6.17 -0.13
C LYS A 112 16.53 7.05 1.09
N TYR A 113 15.74 6.92 2.17
CA TYR A 113 15.79 7.82 3.34
C TYR A 113 16.24 7.15 4.63
N SER A 114 16.62 5.90 4.58
CA SER A 114 16.95 5.04 5.73
C SER A 114 15.75 4.67 6.61
N SER A 115 15.98 3.73 7.52
CA SER A 115 14.98 3.27 8.51
C SER A 115 15.04 4.03 9.84
N LYS A 116 15.82 5.11 9.94
CA LYS A 116 16.11 5.78 11.23
C LYS A 116 14.86 6.08 12.07
N ASN A 117 13.78 6.54 11.44
CA ASN A 117 12.54 6.89 12.12
C ASN A 117 11.42 5.85 11.90
N VAL A 118 11.71 4.76 11.21
CA VAL A 118 10.75 3.69 10.93
C VAL A 118 10.94 2.57 11.96
N ALA A 119 9.94 2.38 12.82
CA ALA A 119 10.00 1.38 13.87
C ALA A 119 9.85 -0.05 13.35
N LYS A 120 8.87 -0.25 12.47
CA LYS A 120 8.53 -1.55 11.86
C LYS A 120 8.04 -1.35 10.43
N ALA A 121 8.19 -2.37 9.60
CA ALA A 121 7.69 -2.40 8.24
C ALA A 121 6.79 -3.61 8.01
N VAL A 122 5.67 -3.41 7.30
CA VAL A 122 4.78 -4.48 6.87
C VAL A 122 4.51 -4.33 5.38
N ILE A 123 4.70 -5.41 4.64
CA ILE A 123 4.43 -5.48 3.20
C ILE A 123 3.36 -6.54 2.97
N ILE A 124 2.18 -6.10 2.51
CA ILE A 124 1.02 -6.96 2.28
C ILE A 124 0.80 -7.08 0.78
N SER A 125 0.87 -8.28 0.23
CA SER A 125 0.66 -8.55 -1.22
C SER A 125 1.48 -7.58 -2.10
N GLY A 126 2.74 -7.31 -1.72
CA GLY A 126 3.53 -6.21 -2.28
C GLY A 126 4.25 -6.53 -3.58
N VAL A 127 4.58 -5.48 -4.33
CA VAL A 127 5.34 -5.57 -5.58
C VAL A 127 6.82 -5.93 -5.41
N PRO A 128 7.54 -5.63 -4.31
CA PRO A 128 8.92 -6.06 -4.16
C PRO A 128 9.08 -7.59 -4.24
N PRO A 129 10.29 -8.10 -4.61
CA PRO A 129 11.51 -7.33 -4.80
C PRO A 129 11.71 -6.82 -6.22
N TYR A 130 11.26 -7.53 -7.24
CA TYR A 130 11.39 -7.15 -8.65
C TYR A 130 10.47 -8.01 -9.53
N LEU A 131 9.45 -7.39 -10.11
CA LEU A 131 8.45 -8.13 -10.87
C LEU A 131 8.86 -8.46 -12.29
N LEU A 132 9.68 -7.62 -12.92
CA LEU A 132 10.03 -7.82 -14.32
C LEU A 132 11.01 -8.99 -14.49
N LYS A 133 10.66 -9.93 -15.37
CA LYS A 133 11.57 -10.98 -15.78
C LYS A 133 12.69 -10.42 -16.66
N THR A 134 13.91 -10.62 -16.20
CA THR A 134 15.14 -10.25 -16.92
C THR A 134 16.17 -11.38 -16.81
N ALA A 135 17.31 -11.25 -17.48
CA ALA A 135 18.36 -12.27 -17.42
C ALA A 135 18.87 -12.51 -15.99
N ASP A 136 18.92 -11.45 -15.16
CA ASP A 136 19.33 -11.50 -13.74
C ASP A 136 18.13 -11.63 -12.78
N ASN A 137 16.91 -11.77 -13.28
CA ASN A 137 15.68 -11.97 -12.52
C ASN A 137 14.75 -12.98 -13.22
N PRO A 138 15.16 -14.24 -13.34
CA PRO A 138 14.41 -15.25 -14.10
C PRO A 138 13.06 -15.62 -13.47
N GLU A 139 12.88 -15.38 -12.16
CA GLU A 139 11.63 -15.63 -11.45
C GLU A 139 10.58 -14.52 -11.64
N GLY A 140 10.93 -13.47 -12.36
CA GLY A 140 10.02 -12.37 -12.66
C GLY A 140 8.89 -12.74 -13.62
N VAL A 141 7.96 -11.82 -13.77
CA VAL A 141 6.83 -11.89 -14.69
C VAL A 141 7.28 -11.36 -16.07
N ASP A 142 6.89 -12.04 -17.13
CA ASP A 142 7.24 -11.62 -18.49
C ASP A 142 6.70 -10.21 -18.78
N GLY A 143 7.54 -9.39 -19.43
CA GLY A 143 7.20 -7.99 -19.74
C GLY A 143 5.97 -7.82 -20.62
N THR A 144 5.61 -8.84 -21.42
CA THR A 144 4.39 -8.82 -22.24
C THR A 144 3.11 -8.73 -21.41
N VAL A 145 3.11 -9.22 -20.18
CA VAL A 145 1.98 -9.09 -19.25
C VAL A 145 1.72 -7.61 -18.95
N PHE A 146 2.76 -6.87 -18.62
CA PHE A 146 2.65 -5.42 -18.33
C PHE A 146 2.27 -4.61 -19.56
N GLN A 147 2.82 -4.96 -20.73
CA GLN A 147 2.42 -4.36 -22.01
C GLN A 147 0.94 -4.61 -22.31
N GLY A 148 0.45 -5.82 -22.04
CA GLY A 148 -0.97 -6.16 -22.18
C GLY A 148 -1.87 -5.32 -21.27
N ILE A 149 -1.45 -5.09 -20.03
CA ILE A 149 -2.15 -4.22 -19.08
C ILE A 149 -2.19 -2.78 -19.60
N GLN A 150 -1.05 -2.24 -20.02
CA GLN A 150 -0.98 -0.88 -20.58
C GLN A 150 -1.90 -0.73 -21.80
N LYS A 151 -1.92 -1.71 -22.68
CA LYS A 151 -2.80 -1.73 -23.84
C LYS A 151 -4.29 -1.74 -23.44
N ALA A 152 -4.66 -2.55 -22.46
CA ALA A 152 -6.04 -2.63 -21.97
C ALA A 152 -6.48 -1.31 -21.30
N VAL A 153 -5.63 -0.72 -20.45
CA VAL A 153 -5.90 0.58 -19.80
C VAL A 153 -6.07 1.68 -20.85
N THR A 154 -5.23 1.70 -21.89
CA THR A 154 -5.31 2.69 -22.96
C THR A 154 -6.55 2.51 -23.82
N ALA A 155 -6.94 1.28 -24.09
CA ALA A 155 -8.10 0.98 -24.94
C ALA A 155 -9.42 1.37 -24.26
N GLU A 156 -9.61 0.93 -23.01
CA GLU A 156 -10.82 1.26 -22.24
C GLU A 156 -10.57 1.00 -20.75
N ARG A 157 -10.25 2.04 -20.01
CA ARG A 157 -9.83 2.02 -18.63
C ARG A 157 -10.89 1.43 -17.68
N TYR A 158 -12.14 1.75 -17.90
CA TYR A 158 -13.22 1.28 -17.01
C TYR A 158 -13.49 -0.21 -17.15
N ALA A 159 -13.49 -0.72 -18.38
CA ALA A 159 -13.60 -2.17 -18.60
C ALA A 159 -12.39 -2.92 -18.03
N PHE A 160 -11.20 -2.33 -18.16
CA PHE A 160 -10.01 -2.88 -17.50
C PHE A 160 -10.19 -3.00 -15.98
N PHE A 161 -10.68 -1.97 -15.32
CA PHE A 161 -10.91 -2.02 -13.87
C PHE A 161 -11.95 -3.08 -13.48
N ALA A 162 -13.04 -3.17 -14.21
CA ALA A 162 -14.08 -4.18 -13.95
C ALA A 162 -13.51 -5.60 -14.04
N ASP A 163 -12.66 -5.85 -15.06
CA ASP A 163 -12.01 -7.14 -15.24
C ASP A 163 -10.89 -7.39 -14.21
N PHE A 164 -10.09 -6.37 -13.92
CA PHE A 164 -9.01 -6.43 -12.94
C PHE A 164 -9.51 -6.84 -11.56
N PHE A 165 -10.63 -6.32 -11.10
CA PHE A 165 -11.16 -6.65 -9.78
C PHE A 165 -11.67 -8.09 -9.66
N LYS A 166 -11.95 -8.79 -10.75
CA LYS A 166 -12.29 -10.22 -10.71
C LYS A 166 -11.13 -11.04 -10.13
N ASN A 167 -9.91 -10.77 -10.57
CA ASN A 167 -8.72 -11.44 -10.06
C ASN A 167 -8.12 -10.76 -8.82
N PHE A 168 -8.43 -9.50 -8.59
CA PHE A 168 -8.05 -8.78 -7.39
C PHE A 168 -8.70 -9.36 -6.13
N TYR A 169 -9.95 -9.78 -6.24
CA TYR A 169 -10.74 -10.37 -5.17
C TYR A 169 -10.99 -11.88 -5.33
N ASN A 170 -10.57 -12.51 -6.41
CA ASN A 170 -10.97 -13.87 -6.78
C ASN A 170 -12.49 -14.05 -6.68
N THR A 171 -13.24 -13.22 -7.42
CA THR A 171 -14.71 -13.13 -7.33
C THR A 171 -15.43 -14.44 -7.68
N ASP A 172 -14.85 -15.28 -8.53
CA ASP A 172 -15.34 -16.65 -8.82
C ASP A 172 -15.42 -17.52 -7.56
N GLN A 173 -14.59 -17.26 -6.55
CA GLN A 173 -14.57 -18.01 -5.29
C GLN A 173 -15.27 -17.25 -4.14
N TYR A 174 -15.12 -15.92 -4.08
CA TYR A 174 -15.42 -15.14 -2.87
C TYR A 174 -16.59 -14.16 -3.00
N LEU A 175 -17.13 -13.91 -4.21
CA LEU A 175 -18.30 -13.05 -4.35
C LEU A 175 -19.51 -13.65 -3.61
N GLY A 176 -20.14 -12.82 -2.78
CA GLY A 176 -21.24 -13.25 -1.91
C GLY A 176 -20.81 -14.02 -0.64
N LYS A 177 -19.51 -14.25 -0.45
CA LYS A 177 -18.94 -14.95 0.71
C LYS A 177 -18.00 -14.06 1.53
N ARG A 178 -16.95 -13.54 0.91
CA ARG A 178 -15.94 -12.69 1.56
C ARG A 178 -15.89 -11.28 0.97
N ILE A 179 -16.58 -11.05 -0.12
CA ILE A 179 -16.81 -9.71 -0.71
C ILE A 179 -18.23 -9.66 -1.25
N SER A 180 -18.92 -8.54 -1.01
CA SER A 180 -20.25 -8.26 -1.56
C SER A 180 -20.15 -7.59 -2.94
N GLU A 181 -21.25 -7.66 -3.72
CA GLU A 181 -21.36 -6.89 -4.96
C GLU A 181 -21.23 -5.38 -4.70
N GLN A 182 -21.73 -4.90 -3.56
CA GLN A 182 -21.65 -3.49 -3.17
C GLN A 182 -20.20 -3.07 -2.90
N ALA A 183 -19.41 -3.89 -2.20
CA ALA A 183 -18.00 -3.61 -1.97
C ALA A 183 -17.19 -3.65 -3.27
N LEU A 184 -17.50 -4.58 -4.16
CA LEU A 184 -16.92 -4.64 -5.50
C LEU A 184 -17.24 -3.37 -6.30
N GLN A 185 -18.50 -2.93 -6.29
CA GLN A 185 -18.93 -1.69 -6.93
C GLN A 185 -18.25 -0.45 -6.31
N ALA A 186 -18.11 -0.41 -4.99
CA ALA A 186 -17.40 0.67 -4.31
C ALA A 186 -15.93 0.75 -4.76
N SER A 187 -15.25 -0.39 -4.86
CA SER A 187 -13.88 -0.46 -5.39
C SER A 187 -13.78 0.06 -6.82
N PHE A 188 -14.73 -0.34 -7.67
CA PHE A 188 -14.82 0.15 -9.05
C PHE A 188 -15.01 1.66 -9.10
N ASN A 189 -15.90 2.22 -8.28
CA ASN A 189 -16.17 3.66 -8.25
C ASN A 189 -14.91 4.46 -7.83
N VAL A 190 -14.15 3.97 -6.87
CA VAL A 190 -12.89 4.58 -6.47
C VAL A 190 -11.88 4.54 -7.62
N ALA A 191 -11.73 3.39 -8.25
CA ALA A 191 -10.82 3.21 -9.39
C ALA A 191 -11.22 4.12 -10.57
N ALA A 192 -12.50 4.21 -10.88
CA ALA A 192 -13.03 5.04 -11.95
C ALA A 192 -12.73 6.55 -11.74
N GLY A 193 -12.66 6.99 -10.48
CA GLY A 193 -12.30 8.36 -10.11
C GLY A 193 -10.81 8.68 -10.16
N SER A 194 -9.94 7.69 -10.38
CA SER A 194 -8.50 7.90 -10.49
C SER A 194 -8.12 8.63 -11.79
N SER A 195 -6.97 9.28 -11.78
CA SER A 195 -6.43 9.93 -12.99
C SER A 195 -6.22 8.93 -14.12
N ALA A 196 -6.66 9.26 -15.32
CA ALA A 196 -6.36 8.44 -16.49
C ALA A 196 -4.87 8.36 -16.79
N VAL A 197 -4.13 9.44 -16.56
CA VAL A 197 -2.66 9.47 -16.70
C VAL A 197 -2.03 8.56 -15.65
N ALA A 198 -2.42 8.68 -14.38
CA ALA A 198 -1.89 7.84 -13.31
C ALA A 198 -2.18 6.36 -13.53
N SER A 199 -3.39 6.02 -13.99
CA SER A 199 -3.81 4.65 -14.24
C SER A 199 -2.91 3.94 -15.24
N LEU A 200 -2.42 4.64 -16.23
CA LEU A 200 -1.48 4.12 -17.23
C LEU A 200 -0.03 4.19 -16.76
N ALA A 201 0.39 5.36 -16.23
CA ALA A 201 1.78 5.63 -15.88
C ALA A 201 2.29 4.80 -14.68
N CYS A 202 1.40 4.35 -13.81
CA CYS A 202 1.77 3.48 -12.69
C CYS A 202 2.20 2.07 -13.13
N VAL A 203 1.76 1.59 -14.30
CA VAL A 203 2.07 0.21 -14.74
C VAL A 203 3.58 -0.01 -14.88
N PRO A 204 4.35 0.83 -15.55
CA PRO A 204 5.82 0.71 -15.57
C PRO A 204 6.45 0.83 -14.17
N ALA A 205 5.87 1.62 -13.26
CA ALA A 205 6.40 1.77 -11.92
C ALA A 205 6.34 0.45 -11.12
N TRP A 206 5.33 -0.40 -11.32
CA TRP A 206 5.21 -1.67 -10.58
C TRP A 206 6.40 -2.60 -10.74
N HIS A 207 7.10 -2.52 -11.87
CA HIS A 207 8.26 -3.36 -12.14
C HIS A 207 9.58 -2.58 -12.07
N GLU A 208 9.64 -1.52 -11.27
CA GLU A 208 10.92 -0.97 -10.83
C GLU A 208 11.66 -2.00 -9.97
N ASP A 209 12.97 -1.91 -9.91
CA ASP A 209 13.80 -2.84 -9.16
C ASP A 209 13.97 -2.38 -7.71
N PHE A 210 13.42 -3.13 -6.76
CA PHE A 210 13.49 -2.87 -5.33
C PHE A 210 14.50 -3.76 -4.60
N ARG A 211 15.30 -4.57 -5.31
CA ARG A 211 16.21 -5.54 -4.66
C ARG A 211 17.20 -4.86 -3.71
N LYS A 212 17.73 -3.70 -4.09
CA LYS A 212 18.60 -2.91 -3.22
C LYS A 212 17.84 -2.30 -2.04
N ASP A 213 16.63 -1.83 -2.29
CA ASP A 213 15.79 -1.22 -1.26
C ASP A 213 15.44 -2.24 -0.17
N VAL A 214 14.98 -3.43 -0.56
CA VAL A 214 14.62 -4.47 0.43
C VAL A 214 15.83 -4.99 1.18
N ALA A 215 17.00 -5.06 0.54
CA ALA A 215 18.25 -5.44 1.20
C ALA A 215 18.71 -4.40 2.25
N ALA A 216 18.28 -3.15 2.12
CA ALA A 216 18.58 -2.08 3.08
C ALA A 216 17.63 -2.07 4.30
N ILE A 217 16.56 -2.85 4.28
CA ILE A 217 15.61 -2.92 5.40
C ILE A 217 16.25 -3.72 6.54
N ASN A 218 16.52 -3.04 7.65
CA ASN A 218 17.21 -3.60 8.82
C ASN A 218 16.40 -3.45 10.12
N ILE A 219 15.09 -3.34 10.00
CA ILE A 219 14.12 -3.21 11.10
C ILE A 219 13.18 -4.42 11.11
N PRO A 220 12.46 -4.67 12.23
CA PRO A 220 11.47 -5.74 12.27
C PRO A 220 10.48 -5.60 11.10
N THR A 221 10.33 -6.66 10.32
CA THR A 221 9.51 -6.66 9.10
C THR A 221 8.61 -7.89 9.04
N LEU A 222 7.35 -7.65 8.66
CA LEU A 222 6.37 -8.69 8.39
C LEU A 222 5.94 -8.61 6.93
N VAL A 223 5.97 -9.76 6.26
CA VAL A 223 5.42 -9.94 4.91
C VAL A 223 4.17 -10.79 5.03
N ILE A 224 3.03 -10.29 4.56
CA ILE A 224 1.76 -11.02 4.50
C ILE A 224 1.35 -11.16 3.04
N HIS A 225 1.02 -12.36 2.60
CA HIS A 225 0.67 -12.61 1.20
C HIS A 225 -0.33 -13.75 1.07
N GLY A 226 -1.30 -13.59 0.17
CA GLY A 226 -2.26 -14.64 -0.15
C GLY A 226 -1.67 -15.72 -1.06
N SER A 227 -1.90 -16.98 -0.73
CA SER A 227 -1.40 -18.10 -1.56
C SER A 227 -2.07 -18.21 -2.93
N ALA A 228 -3.26 -17.61 -3.09
CA ALA A 228 -4.03 -17.58 -4.34
C ALA A 228 -4.07 -16.19 -4.98
N ASP A 229 -3.07 -15.35 -4.72
CA ASP A 229 -2.93 -14.03 -5.34
C ASP A 229 -2.67 -14.19 -6.85
N ARG A 230 -3.63 -13.75 -7.66
CA ARG A 230 -3.58 -13.82 -9.13
C ARG A 230 -3.04 -12.54 -9.76
N ILE A 231 -2.87 -11.48 -8.98
CA ILE A 231 -2.30 -10.20 -9.44
C ILE A 231 -0.78 -10.23 -9.28
N LEU A 232 -0.32 -10.55 -8.08
CA LEU A 232 1.10 -10.68 -7.73
C LEU A 232 1.34 -12.06 -7.12
N PRO A 233 1.73 -13.06 -7.92
CA PRO A 233 1.97 -14.40 -7.42
C PRO A 233 2.98 -14.39 -6.27
N ILE A 234 2.64 -15.06 -5.17
CA ILE A 234 3.46 -15.06 -3.94
C ILE A 234 4.91 -15.50 -4.19
N ASP A 235 5.12 -16.43 -5.12
CA ASP A 235 6.46 -16.94 -5.44
C ASP A 235 7.32 -15.94 -6.20
N ALA A 236 6.69 -15.03 -6.94
CA ALA A 236 7.39 -13.95 -7.66
C ALA A 236 7.68 -12.73 -6.75
N SER A 237 7.01 -12.59 -5.63
CA SER A 237 7.02 -11.39 -4.79
C SER A 237 7.19 -11.70 -3.30
N GLY A 238 6.13 -11.99 -2.55
CA GLY A 238 6.15 -12.06 -1.10
C GLY A 238 7.19 -13.02 -0.52
N ARG A 239 7.31 -14.25 -1.04
CA ARG A 239 8.32 -15.22 -0.58
C ARG A 239 9.75 -14.73 -0.82
N ARG A 240 9.98 -14.09 -1.95
CA ARG A 240 11.30 -13.54 -2.30
C ARG A 240 11.64 -12.33 -1.41
N THR A 241 10.70 -11.44 -1.21
CA THR A 241 10.86 -10.28 -0.31
C THR A 241 11.24 -10.74 1.11
N ALA A 242 10.53 -11.72 1.65
CA ALA A 242 10.82 -12.26 2.99
C ALA A 242 12.22 -12.88 3.10
N LYS A 243 12.71 -13.50 2.02
CA LYS A 243 14.07 -14.07 1.99
C LYS A 243 15.17 -13.00 1.91
N LEU A 244 14.90 -11.88 1.24
CA LEU A 244 15.89 -10.82 1.05
C LEU A 244 16.01 -9.88 2.26
N ILE A 245 14.98 -9.77 3.08
CA ILE A 245 15.00 -8.95 4.29
C ILE A 245 15.44 -9.81 5.47
N GLN A 246 16.57 -9.48 6.06
CA GLN A 246 17.11 -10.23 7.19
C GLN A 246 16.14 -10.21 8.39
N GLY A 247 15.76 -11.39 8.85
CA GLY A 247 14.87 -11.55 10.00
C GLY A 247 13.39 -11.27 9.72
N ALA A 248 13.00 -11.08 8.46
CA ALA A 248 11.60 -10.90 8.11
C ALA A 248 10.76 -12.14 8.45
N GLN A 249 9.57 -11.87 8.97
CA GLN A 249 8.54 -12.90 9.17
C GLN A 249 7.68 -12.98 7.91
N LEU A 250 7.32 -14.19 7.49
CA LEU A 250 6.39 -14.44 6.40
C LEU A 250 5.11 -15.07 6.95
N SER A 251 3.98 -14.45 6.68
CA SER A 251 2.65 -15.01 6.93
C SER A 251 1.93 -15.25 5.61
N VAL A 252 1.61 -16.50 5.33
CA VAL A 252 0.85 -16.90 4.15
C VAL A 252 -0.62 -17.04 4.54
N VAL A 253 -1.49 -16.29 3.84
CA VAL A 253 -2.95 -16.43 3.99
C VAL A 253 -3.42 -17.46 2.96
N GLU A 254 -3.72 -18.67 3.41
CA GLU A 254 -4.11 -19.78 2.54
C GLU A 254 -5.42 -19.50 1.80
N GLY A 255 -5.39 -19.68 0.49
CA GLY A 255 -6.52 -19.37 -0.39
C GLY A 255 -6.76 -17.87 -0.58
N GLY A 256 -5.99 -17.00 0.07
CA GLY A 256 -6.16 -15.57 0.00
C GLY A 256 -5.87 -15.01 -1.39
N PRO A 257 -6.77 -14.16 -1.93
CA PRO A 257 -6.55 -13.45 -3.18
C PRO A 257 -5.59 -12.28 -2.96
N HIS A 258 -5.44 -11.41 -3.98
CA HIS A 258 -4.62 -10.19 -3.85
C HIS A 258 -5.11 -9.29 -2.70
N ALA A 259 -6.39 -8.99 -2.66
CA ALA A 259 -7.00 -8.09 -1.68
C ALA A 259 -7.36 -8.77 -0.35
N ILE A 260 -6.40 -9.45 0.26
CA ILE A 260 -6.58 -10.09 1.59
C ILE A 260 -6.94 -9.09 2.68
N ILE A 261 -6.58 -7.83 2.54
CA ILE A 261 -6.97 -6.75 3.46
C ILE A 261 -8.49 -6.57 3.57
N TRP A 262 -9.22 -7.06 2.58
CA TRP A 262 -10.69 -7.07 2.56
C TRP A 262 -11.25 -8.48 2.80
N THR A 263 -10.91 -9.42 1.94
CA THR A 263 -11.49 -10.77 1.93
C THR A 263 -11.08 -11.61 3.14
N HIS A 264 -9.90 -11.39 3.67
CA HIS A 264 -9.33 -12.08 4.82
C HIS A 264 -8.90 -11.07 5.90
N ALA A 265 -9.74 -10.04 6.11
CA ALA A 265 -9.41 -8.93 7.00
C ALA A 265 -9.17 -9.40 8.45
N ASP A 266 -9.90 -10.39 8.95
CA ASP A 266 -9.73 -10.87 10.32
C ASP A 266 -8.35 -11.49 10.51
N GLU A 267 -7.92 -12.32 9.56
CA GLU A 267 -6.58 -12.95 9.58
C GLU A 267 -5.48 -11.89 9.44
N VAL A 268 -5.61 -10.95 8.52
CA VAL A 268 -4.64 -9.87 8.32
C VAL A 268 -4.58 -8.96 9.56
N ASN A 269 -5.71 -8.58 10.12
CA ASN A 269 -5.76 -7.71 11.30
C ASN A 269 -5.17 -8.38 12.54
N ALA A 270 -5.39 -9.69 12.74
CA ALA A 270 -4.74 -10.43 13.81
C ALA A 270 -3.21 -10.41 13.68
N GLN A 271 -2.69 -10.64 12.49
CA GLN A 271 -1.26 -10.59 12.19
C GLN A 271 -0.69 -9.18 12.40
N LEU A 272 -1.38 -8.15 11.90
CA LEU A 272 -0.96 -6.76 12.06
C LEU A 272 -0.91 -6.34 13.52
N THR A 273 -1.97 -6.59 14.29
CA THR A 273 -2.04 -6.16 15.69
C THR A 273 -1.06 -6.92 16.57
N GLU A 274 -0.82 -8.20 16.30
CA GLU A 274 0.22 -8.97 16.99
C GLU A 274 1.61 -8.40 16.71
N PHE A 275 1.93 -8.17 15.43
CA PHE A 275 3.25 -7.69 15.02
C PHE A 275 3.53 -6.25 15.44
N LEU A 276 2.56 -5.33 15.28
CA LEU A 276 2.71 -3.92 15.64
C LEU A 276 2.62 -3.72 17.16
N GLY A 277 1.99 -4.63 17.89
CA GLY A 277 1.75 -4.50 19.32
C GLY A 277 0.54 -3.62 19.64
N LYS A 278 0.33 -3.35 20.94
CA LYS A 278 -0.69 -2.42 21.41
C LYS A 278 -0.11 -1.00 21.42
N GLY A 279 -0.83 -0.07 20.85
CA GLY A 279 -0.49 1.35 20.94
C GLY A 279 -0.57 1.85 22.40
N ALA A 280 0.32 2.73 22.79
CA ALA A 280 0.24 3.38 24.10
C ALA A 280 -0.98 4.33 24.14
N VAL A 281 -1.94 4.04 25.00
CA VAL A 281 -3.09 4.93 25.23
C VAL A 281 -2.61 6.08 26.13
N ARG A 282 -2.60 7.30 25.61
CA ARG A 282 -2.45 8.48 26.47
C ARG A 282 -3.60 8.48 27.48
N GLN A 283 -3.28 8.31 28.77
CA GLN A 283 -4.24 8.63 29.82
C GLN A 283 -4.59 10.11 29.69
N ALA A 284 -5.87 10.39 29.45
CA ALA A 284 -6.36 11.75 29.54
C ALA A 284 -5.99 12.29 30.92
N GLY A 285 -5.10 13.29 30.95
CA GLY A 285 -4.68 13.91 32.18
C GLY A 285 -5.92 14.40 32.92
N SER A 286 -6.14 13.86 34.11
CA SER A 286 -7.12 14.40 35.04
C SER A 286 -6.73 15.83 35.37
N HIS A 287 -7.39 16.79 34.76
CA HIS A 287 -7.40 18.14 35.26
C HIS A 287 -8.07 18.11 36.65
N HIS A 288 -7.29 18.00 37.68
CA HIS A 288 -7.71 18.46 38.99
C HIS A 288 -7.70 19.99 38.94
N SER A 289 -8.88 20.56 38.89
CA SER A 289 -9.12 21.94 39.22
C SER A 289 -9.04 22.06 40.75
N ASP A 290 -8.02 22.75 41.24
CA ASP A 290 -8.05 23.44 42.54
C ASP A 290 -8.39 24.90 42.29
#